data_7a03d0e36fee32a1c06384bb5463f15b
#
_entry.id   7a03d0e36fee32a1c06384bb5463f15b
#
_cell.length_a   1.000
_cell.length_b   1.000
_cell.length_c   1.000
_cell.angle_alpha   90.00
_cell.angle_beta   90.00
_cell.angle_gamma   90.00
#
_symmetry.space_group_name_H-M   'P 1'
#
loop_
_entity.id
_entity.type
_entity.pdbx_description
1 polymer ?
#
loop_
_entity_poly.entity_id
_entity_poly.type
_entity_poly.pdbx_seq_one_letter_code
_entity_poly.pdbx_strand_id
1 'polypeptide(L)'
;VSAVPARQPTRPAPLLLDGVVPVPAEAADRYRAAGYWTDQTLGSLVRDAAAARPDATALVDGSRALTYADLDRAADELAHGFAALGLRRGDRVVVQLPSACELVEVLVALGRAGIVPVLALPAHRRTEVEYFAAHTGAVALVSAGVEQGFDHAALAREVGAAVGSVRHVVVAGGSPAAPDLSGHDERGPFAVHSLDDVRRADLTAAHGPFEDAAHPSDVVLLQLSGGTTGTPKLIPRTHADYLYSVRESARICGLGPDSAYLAALPVAHNYGLTSPGVLGVLHAGGTVVLSPHSAPDVAFALIERHRVTHVALVPPLAHVWAASPLVAAHDLSSLQVLQVGGAKLGTSAAERLIEVFGDTLQQVFGMAEGLVCYTRAGDPREVVVGTQGRPVSPADEVLVVDDDDHPVPPGEPGHLLTRGPYTIRGYYRAPEHDARSFTADGFYRTGDLVTRDADGYLTVVGRAKEQINRGGEKIAPAEVENHLRAHPGVLDASVVGEPDEYLGERAVARVVARPGAVAPTGPVLRRFLRERGIAAYKVPDRFETLEALATTAVGKVDRAHPAAAPAAPADPEARTQPWSPR
;
A
#
# COMPACT_ATOMS: atom_id res chain seq x y z
N VAL A 1 -30.94 -31.58 -35.44
CA VAL A 1 -29.79 -31.76 -34.55
C VAL A 1 -29.98 -30.73 -33.43
N SER A 2 -30.44 -31.22 -32.26
CA SER A 2 -30.68 -30.39 -31.06
C SER A 2 -29.32 -30.01 -30.49
N ALA A 3 -29.01 -28.74 -30.41
CA ALA A 3 -27.79 -28.23 -29.75
C ALA A 3 -27.87 -28.60 -28.24
N VAL A 4 -26.94 -29.42 -27.79
CA VAL A 4 -26.73 -29.68 -26.35
C VAL A 4 -26.35 -28.33 -25.72
N PRO A 5 -27.08 -27.82 -24.70
CA PRO A 5 -26.66 -26.60 -24.04
C PRO A 5 -25.29 -26.83 -23.42
N ALA A 6 -24.35 -25.94 -23.70
CA ALA A 6 -23.05 -25.94 -23.06
C ALA A 6 -23.23 -25.97 -21.54
N ARG A 7 -22.71 -27.02 -20.87
CA ARG A 7 -22.68 -27.06 -19.43
C ARG A 7 -21.93 -25.82 -18.94
N GLN A 8 -22.62 -24.94 -18.24
CA GLN A 8 -21.92 -23.91 -17.46
C GLN A 8 -20.97 -24.65 -16.51
N PRO A 9 -19.70 -24.26 -16.44
CA PRO A 9 -18.77 -24.87 -15.51
C PRO A 9 -19.35 -24.72 -14.09
N THR A 10 -19.46 -25.85 -13.37
CA THR A 10 -19.95 -25.83 -11.99
C THR A 10 -18.88 -25.20 -11.13
N ARG A 11 -19.13 -23.95 -10.69
CA ARG A 11 -18.22 -23.23 -9.80
C ARG A 11 -17.90 -24.08 -8.57
N PRO A 12 -16.63 -24.13 -8.10
CA PRO A 12 -16.26 -24.86 -6.89
C PRO A 12 -16.99 -24.28 -5.66
N ALA A 13 -17.21 -25.11 -4.63
CA ALA A 13 -17.72 -24.61 -3.34
C ALA A 13 -16.71 -23.65 -2.68
N PRO A 14 -17.16 -22.69 -1.83
CA PRO A 14 -16.26 -21.82 -1.07
C PRO A 14 -15.22 -22.60 -0.26
N LEU A 15 -13.97 -22.15 -0.26
CA LEU A 15 -12.90 -22.68 0.57
C LEU A 15 -12.68 -21.75 1.77
N LEU A 16 -13.03 -22.23 2.96
CA LEU A 16 -12.67 -21.51 4.19
C LEU A 16 -11.20 -21.81 4.52
N LEU A 17 -10.36 -20.81 4.41
CA LEU A 17 -8.94 -20.91 4.77
C LEU A 17 -8.80 -20.93 6.29
N ASP A 18 -8.12 -21.96 6.83
CA ASP A 18 -7.85 -22.06 8.26
C ASP A 18 -7.12 -20.82 8.80
N GLY A 19 -7.59 -20.30 9.94
CA GLY A 19 -7.06 -19.08 10.57
C GLY A 19 -7.66 -17.76 10.05
N VAL A 20 -8.67 -17.82 9.17
CA VAL A 20 -9.44 -16.66 8.70
C VAL A 20 -10.78 -16.60 9.40
N VAL A 21 -11.14 -15.44 9.91
CA VAL A 21 -12.48 -15.17 10.46
C VAL A 21 -13.42 -14.82 9.31
N PRO A 22 -14.43 -15.64 8.99
CA PRO A 22 -15.33 -15.36 7.87
C PRO A 22 -16.30 -14.22 8.20
N VAL A 23 -16.76 -13.55 7.15
CA VAL A 23 -17.91 -12.64 7.28
C VAL A 23 -19.14 -13.46 7.63
N PRO A 24 -19.97 -13.05 8.61
CA PRO A 24 -21.20 -13.75 8.97
C PRO A 24 -22.11 -13.97 7.76
N ALA A 25 -22.69 -15.16 7.65
CA ALA A 25 -23.47 -15.57 6.46
C ALA A 25 -24.60 -14.57 6.14
N GLU A 26 -25.32 -14.11 7.16
CA GLU A 26 -26.38 -13.10 7.00
C GLU A 26 -25.86 -11.78 6.38
N ALA A 27 -24.68 -11.31 6.80
CA ALA A 27 -24.07 -10.11 6.23
C ALA A 27 -23.60 -10.37 4.79
N ALA A 28 -23.00 -11.53 4.53
CA ALA A 28 -22.57 -11.94 3.19
C ALA A 28 -23.77 -11.99 2.22
N ASP A 29 -24.90 -12.54 2.65
CA ASP A 29 -26.11 -12.63 1.84
C ASP A 29 -26.71 -11.25 1.57
N ARG A 30 -26.73 -10.35 2.57
CA ARG A 30 -27.13 -8.95 2.37
C ARG A 30 -26.22 -8.24 1.34
N TYR A 31 -24.91 -8.43 1.41
CA TYR A 31 -23.96 -7.80 0.49
C TYR A 31 -24.12 -8.33 -0.95
N ARG A 32 -24.40 -9.62 -1.13
CA ARG A 32 -24.73 -10.20 -2.45
C ARG A 32 -26.07 -9.68 -2.97
N ALA A 33 -27.11 -9.68 -2.15
CA ALA A 33 -28.44 -9.21 -2.53
C ALA A 33 -28.44 -7.73 -2.92
N ALA A 34 -27.57 -6.91 -2.28
CA ALA A 34 -27.39 -5.50 -2.61
C ALA A 34 -26.48 -5.27 -3.83
N GLY A 35 -25.88 -6.32 -4.42
CA GLY A 35 -24.98 -6.20 -5.56
C GLY A 35 -23.55 -5.70 -5.19
N TYR A 36 -23.24 -5.59 -3.91
CA TYR A 36 -21.89 -5.20 -3.48
C TYR A 36 -20.90 -6.33 -3.77
N TRP A 37 -21.25 -7.55 -3.47
CA TRP A 37 -20.48 -8.73 -3.80
C TRP A 37 -21.04 -9.40 -5.05
N THR A 38 -20.17 -9.56 -6.03
CA THR A 38 -20.48 -10.20 -7.30
C THR A 38 -19.78 -11.56 -7.39
N ASP A 39 -20.04 -12.24 -8.48
CA ASP A 39 -19.39 -13.51 -8.79
C ASP A 39 -17.98 -13.37 -9.40
N GLN A 40 -17.47 -12.14 -9.54
CA GLN A 40 -16.16 -11.89 -10.14
C GLN A 40 -15.02 -12.33 -9.22
N THR A 41 -14.00 -12.95 -9.81
CA THR A 41 -12.73 -13.28 -9.18
C THR A 41 -11.62 -12.38 -9.74
N LEU A 42 -10.44 -12.36 -9.13
CA LEU A 42 -9.29 -11.64 -9.68
C LEU A 42 -8.89 -12.20 -11.07
N GLY A 43 -8.99 -13.50 -11.26
CA GLY A 43 -8.73 -14.16 -12.53
C GLY A 43 -9.72 -13.73 -13.61
N SER A 44 -11.01 -13.74 -13.31
CA SER A 44 -12.06 -13.34 -14.26
C SER A 44 -12.05 -11.85 -14.56
N LEU A 45 -11.61 -10.98 -13.63
CA LEU A 45 -11.49 -9.53 -13.87
C LEU A 45 -10.63 -9.23 -15.10
N VAL A 46 -9.43 -9.84 -15.18
CA VAL A 46 -8.52 -9.63 -16.32
C VAL A 46 -9.04 -10.31 -17.58
N ARG A 47 -9.66 -11.49 -17.46
CA ARG A 47 -10.26 -12.21 -18.58
C ARG A 47 -11.42 -11.44 -19.21
N ASP A 48 -12.29 -10.85 -18.38
CA ASP A 48 -13.40 -10.00 -18.84
C ASP A 48 -12.88 -8.76 -19.58
N ALA A 49 -11.84 -8.12 -19.05
CA ALA A 49 -11.19 -6.97 -19.67
C ALA A 49 -10.51 -7.35 -21.01
N ALA A 50 -9.83 -8.50 -21.07
CA ALA A 50 -9.21 -9.03 -22.30
C ALA A 50 -10.26 -9.38 -23.37
N ALA A 51 -11.39 -9.95 -22.97
CA ALA A 51 -12.48 -10.24 -23.90
C ALA A 51 -13.12 -8.95 -24.46
N ALA A 52 -13.20 -7.89 -23.67
CA ALA A 52 -13.74 -6.61 -24.08
C ALA A 52 -12.77 -5.76 -24.92
N ARG A 53 -11.47 -5.80 -24.62
CA ARG A 53 -10.43 -4.94 -25.22
C ARG A 53 -9.10 -5.68 -25.41
N PRO A 54 -9.05 -6.75 -26.22
CA PRO A 54 -7.87 -7.61 -26.32
C PRO A 54 -6.59 -6.88 -26.72
N ASP A 55 -6.67 -5.96 -27.66
CA ASP A 55 -5.54 -5.25 -28.25
C ASP A 55 -5.15 -3.96 -27.49
N ALA A 56 -5.95 -3.55 -26.48
CA ALA A 56 -5.62 -2.37 -25.68
C ALA A 56 -4.43 -2.67 -24.76
N THR A 57 -3.56 -1.67 -24.56
CA THR A 57 -2.43 -1.78 -23.64
C THR A 57 -2.92 -1.88 -22.20
N ALA A 58 -2.58 -2.95 -21.51
CA ALA A 58 -2.87 -3.16 -20.09
C ALA A 58 -1.73 -2.65 -19.20
N LEU A 59 -0.48 -3.05 -19.51
CA LEU A 59 0.70 -2.74 -18.72
C LEU A 59 1.81 -2.18 -19.60
N VAL A 60 2.54 -1.19 -19.05
CA VAL A 60 3.80 -0.68 -19.62
C VAL A 60 4.89 -0.73 -18.54
N ASP A 61 6.03 -1.35 -18.86
CA ASP A 61 7.18 -1.51 -17.99
C ASP A 61 8.48 -1.25 -18.79
N GLY A 62 9.01 -0.07 -18.67
CA GLY A 62 10.15 0.37 -19.47
C GLY A 62 9.84 0.33 -20.97
N SER A 63 10.51 -0.58 -21.69
CA SER A 63 10.28 -0.80 -23.13
C SER A 63 9.25 -1.91 -23.42
N ARG A 64 8.83 -2.66 -22.40
CA ARG A 64 7.87 -3.75 -22.53
C ARG A 64 6.45 -3.20 -22.41
N ALA A 65 5.59 -3.56 -23.34
CA ALA A 65 4.17 -3.27 -23.27
C ALA A 65 3.39 -4.58 -23.46
N LEU A 66 2.40 -4.81 -22.62
CA LEU A 66 1.50 -5.96 -22.71
C LEU A 66 0.09 -5.46 -23.02
N THR A 67 -0.55 -6.09 -24.00
CA THR A 67 -1.99 -5.94 -24.21
C THR A 67 -2.77 -6.70 -23.15
N TYR A 68 -4.08 -6.46 -23.06
CA TYR A 68 -4.95 -7.26 -22.20
C TYR A 68 -4.94 -8.74 -22.59
N ALA A 69 -4.90 -9.05 -23.89
CA ALA A 69 -4.78 -10.43 -24.38
C ALA A 69 -3.43 -11.06 -23.98
N ASP A 70 -2.33 -10.29 -24.01
CA ASP A 70 -1.03 -10.78 -23.56
C ASP A 70 -1.01 -11.07 -22.07
N LEU A 71 -1.58 -10.18 -21.25
CA LEU A 71 -1.67 -10.36 -19.81
C LEU A 71 -2.55 -11.57 -19.44
N ASP A 72 -3.69 -11.73 -20.12
CA ASP A 72 -4.60 -12.86 -19.93
C ASP A 72 -3.92 -14.18 -20.23
N ARG A 73 -3.23 -14.28 -21.38
CA ARG A 73 -2.46 -15.44 -21.78
C ARG A 73 -1.31 -15.75 -20.82
N ALA A 74 -0.51 -14.73 -20.44
CA ALA A 74 0.59 -14.91 -19.49
C ALA A 74 0.12 -15.43 -18.13
N ALA A 75 -1.04 -14.96 -17.68
CA ALA A 75 -1.65 -15.44 -16.44
C ALA A 75 -2.15 -16.89 -16.55
N ASP A 76 -2.69 -17.31 -17.71
CA ASP A 76 -3.07 -18.71 -17.94
C ASP A 76 -1.85 -19.64 -17.97
N GLU A 77 -0.79 -19.23 -18.69
CA GLU A 77 0.46 -19.99 -18.76
C GLU A 77 1.05 -20.22 -17.36
N LEU A 78 1.12 -19.16 -16.54
CA LEU A 78 1.62 -19.26 -15.16
C LEU A 78 0.69 -20.08 -14.26
N ALA A 79 -0.63 -19.96 -14.40
CA ALA A 79 -1.58 -20.76 -13.62
C ALA A 79 -1.42 -22.27 -13.89
N HIS A 80 -1.27 -22.66 -15.16
CA HIS A 80 -0.95 -24.02 -15.56
C HIS A 80 0.41 -24.46 -14.99
N GLY A 81 1.43 -23.61 -15.07
CA GLY A 81 2.76 -23.91 -14.53
C GLY A 81 2.75 -24.11 -13.02
N PHE A 82 2.08 -23.25 -12.26
CA PHE A 82 1.93 -23.45 -10.81
C PHE A 82 1.18 -24.74 -10.47
N ALA A 83 0.14 -25.07 -11.22
CA ALA A 83 -0.57 -26.34 -11.05
C ALA A 83 0.32 -27.55 -11.37
N ALA A 84 1.17 -27.46 -12.40
CA ALA A 84 2.16 -28.50 -12.76
C ALA A 84 3.23 -28.69 -11.67
N LEU A 85 3.59 -27.64 -10.92
CA LEU A 85 4.44 -27.76 -9.73
C LEU A 85 3.72 -28.42 -8.55
N GLY A 86 2.42 -28.75 -8.67
CA GLY A 86 1.61 -29.36 -7.64
C GLY A 86 1.04 -28.39 -6.60
N LEU A 87 1.07 -27.09 -6.87
CA LEU A 87 0.38 -26.10 -6.05
C LEU A 87 -1.15 -26.24 -6.25
N ARG A 88 -1.89 -26.04 -5.18
CA ARG A 88 -3.34 -26.26 -5.17
C ARG A 88 -4.08 -25.06 -4.59
N ARG A 89 -5.35 -24.95 -4.91
CA ARG A 89 -6.28 -23.97 -4.31
C ARG A 89 -6.16 -23.97 -2.79
N GLY A 90 -5.98 -22.77 -2.20
CA GLY A 90 -5.76 -22.57 -0.77
C GLY A 90 -4.32 -22.68 -0.31
N ASP A 91 -3.37 -23.10 -1.15
CA ASP A 91 -1.94 -23.01 -0.83
C ASP A 91 -1.50 -21.54 -0.72
N ARG A 92 -0.57 -21.24 0.19
CA ARG A 92 -0.01 -19.89 0.36
C ARG A 92 1.35 -19.83 -0.32
N VAL A 93 1.58 -18.70 -1.00
CA VAL A 93 2.82 -18.40 -1.70
C VAL A 93 3.30 -17.01 -1.30
N VAL A 94 4.50 -16.88 -0.75
CA VAL A 94 5.08 -15.56 -0.49
C VAL A 94 5.57 -14.99 -1.82
N VAL A 95 5.08 -13.79 -2.16
CA VAL A 95 5.43 -13.08 -3.39
C VAL A 95 6.23 -11.83 -3.02
N GLN A 96 7.50 -11.78 -3.41
CA GLN A 96 8.41 -10.65 -3.21
C GLN A 96 8.99 -10.20 -4.55
N LEU A 97 8.21 -9.42 -5.28
CA LEU A 97 8.58 -8.89 -6.59
C LEU A 97 8.54 -7.36 -6.59
N PRO A 98 9.35 -6.68 -7.41
CA PRO A 98 9.23 -5.25 -7.64
C PRO A 98 7.93 -4.91 -8.39
N SER A 99 7.65 -3.61 -8.56
CA SER A 99 6.54 -3.12 -9.37
C SER A 99 6.86 -3.32 -10.86
N ALA A 100 6.71 -4.55 -11.35
CA ALA A 100 7.00 -5.00 -12.70
C ALA A 100 5.83 -5.81 -13.28
N CYS A 101 5.82 -6.05 -14.58
CA CYS A 101 4.79 -6.87 -15.25
C CYS A 101 4.64 -8.24 -14.58
N GLU A 102 5.75 -8.87 -14.20
CA GLU A 102 5.79 -10.20 -13.58
C GLU A 102 4.97 -10.25 -12.28
N LEU A 103 4.97 -9.17 -11.48
CA LEU A 103 4.14 -9.13 -10.27
C LEU A 103 2.65 -9.23 -10.60
N VAL A 104 2.19 -8.46 -11.60
CA VAL A 104 0.77 -8.46 -12.00
C VAL A 104 0.38 -9.80 -12.63
N GLU A 105 1.22 -10.35 -13.52
CA GLU A 105 1.02 -11.67 -14.15
C GLU A 105 0.90 -12.77 -13.09
N VAL A 106 1.82 -12.79 -12.10
CA VAL A 106 1.81 -13.77 -10.99
C VAL A 106 0.57 -13.62 -10.13
N LEU A 107 0.17 -12.38 -9.77
CA LEU A 107 -1.03 -12.16 -8.94
C LEU A 107 -2.31 -12.66 -9.62
N VAL A 108 -2.46 -12.39 -10.92
CA VAL A 108 -3.62 -12.86 -11.69
C VAL A 108 -3.61 -14.38 -11.82
N ALA A 109 -2.45 -14.97 -12.11
CA ALA A 109 -2.29 -16.43 -12.23
C ALA A 109 -2.62 -17.16 -10.92
N LEU A 110 -2.08 -16.69 -9.79
CA LEU A 110 -2.38 -17.25 -8.47
C LEU A 110 -3.87 -17.09 -8.14
N GLY A 111 -4.46 -15.92 -8.47
CA GLY A 111 -5.89 -15.68 -8.30
C GLY A 111 -6.77 -16.66 -9.10
N ARG A 112 -6.39 -17.01 -10.32
CA ARG A 112 -7.07 -18.05 -11.15
C ARG A 112 -6.97 -19.44 -10.55
N ALA A 113 -5.77 -19.79 -10.10
CA ALA A 113 -5.53 -21.10 -9.49
C ALA A 113 -6.10 -21.22 -8.07
N GLY A 114 -6.67 -20.13 -7.50
CA GLY A 114 -7.16 -20.09 -6.13
C GLY A 114 -6.03 -20.23 -5.11
N ILE A 115 -4.79 -19.90 -5.49
CA ILE A 115 -3.61 -19.89 -4.63
C ILE A 115 -3.48 -18.51 -3.99
N VAL A 116 -3.13 -18.46 -2.71
CA VAL A 116 -3.17 -17.24 -1.90
C VAL A 116 -1.78 -16.59 -1.81
N PRO A 117 -1.49 -15.49 -2.53
CA PRO A 117 -0.27 -14.73 -2.36
C PRO A 117 -0.23 -14.03 -1.01
N VAL A 118 0.92 -14.09 -0.36
CA VAL A 118 1.32 -13.27 0.80
C VAL A 118 2.24 -12.18 0.26
N LEU A 119 1.77 -10.94 0.22
CA LEU A 119 2.47 -9.86 -0.47
C LEU A 119 3.60 -9.29 0.37
N ALA A 120 4.84 -9.65 0.04
CA ALA A 120 6.03 -9.07 0.67
C ALA A 120 6.57 -7.89 -0.17
N LEU A 121 6.96 -6.81 0.51
CA LEU A 121 7.59 -5.67 -0.16
C LEU A 121 9.05 -5.99 -0.53
N PRO A 122 9.59 -5.43 -1.63
CA PRO A 122 11.00 -5.59 -1.98
C PRO A 122 11.97 -5.14 -0.87
N ALA A 123 11.53 -4.22 -0.01
CA ALA A 123 12.32 -3.75 1.13
C ALA A 123 12.41 -4.75 2.30
N HIS A 124 11.55 -5.75 2.37
CA HIS A 124 11.60 -6.77 3.42
C HIS A 124 12.86 -7.64 3.27
N ARG A 125 13.36 -8.12 4.41
CA ARG A 125 14.55 -8.93 4.49
C ARG A 125 14.22 -10.27 5.16
N ARG A 126 15.22 -11.00 5.57
CA ARG A 126 15.09 -12.37 6.09
C ARG A 126 14.06 -12.48 7.21
N THR A 127 14.10 -11.60 8.20
CA THR A 127 13.24 -11.66 9.38
C THR A 127 11.75 -11.64 8.99
N GLU A 128 11.37 -10.73 8.09
CA GLU A 128 9.98 -10.60 7.66
C GLU A 128 9.57 -11.75 6.73
N VAL A 129 10.39 -12.05 5.72
CA VAL A 129 10.05 -13.06 4.70
C VAL A 129 9.98 -14.46 5.31
N GLU A 130 10.91 -14.80 6.22
CA GLU A 130 10.89 -16.07 6.97
C GLU A 130 9.65 -16.15 7.88
N TYR A 131 9.31 -15.07 8.57
CA TYR A 131 8.08 -14.99 9.35
C TYR A 131 6.83 -15.20 8.49
N PHE A 132 6.72 -14.54 7.34
CA PHE A 132 5.57 -14.71 6.47
C PHE A 132 5.44 -16.15 5.98
N ALA A 133 6.53 -16.75 5.55
CA ALA A 133 6.55 -18.13 5.07
C ALA A 133 6.16 -19.11 6.19
N ALA A 134 6.76 -18.98 7.37
CA ALA A 134 6.51 -19.87 8.51
C ALA A 134 5.09 -19.71 9.07
N HIS A 135 4.64 -18.46 9.30
CA HIS A 135 3.34 -18.16 9.89
C HIS A 135 2.17 -18.62 9.01
N THR A 136 2.33 -18.53 7.69
CA THR A 136 1.30 -18.95 6.74
C THR A 136 1.43 -20.41 6.35
N GLY A 137 2.55 -21.07 6.64
CA GLY A 137 2.85 -22.40 6.11
C GLY A 137 2.95 -22.35 4.59
N ALA A 138 3.61 -21.32 4.04
CA ALA A 138 3.74 -21.15 2.60
C ALA A 138 4.47 -22.34 1.96
N VAL A 139 3.97 -22.79 0.81
CA VAL A 139 4.54 -23.94 0.08
C VAL A 139 5.52 -23.51 -1.00
N ALA A 140 5.50 -22.22 -1.37
CA ALA A 140 6.43 -21.66 -2.34
C ALA A 140 6.76 -20.19 -2.01
N LEU A 141 7.91 -19.74 -2.55
CA LEU A 141 8.28 -18.33 -2.65
C LEU A 141 8.44 -17.96 -4.13
N VAL A 142 7.86 -16.83 -4.53
CA VAL A 142 8.13 -16.18 -5.80
C VAL A 142 8.91 -14.91 -5.53
N SER A 143 10.12 -14.81 -6.06
CA SER A 143 11.08 -13.76 -5.71
C SER A 143 11.69 -13.14 -6.96
N ALA A 144 12.15 -11.90 -6.85
CA ALA A 144 13.03 -11.31 -7.86
C ALA A 144 14.42 -12.00 -7.83
N GLY A 145 15.23 -11.73 -8.85
CA GLY A 145 16.67 -12.00 -8.84
C GLY A 145 17.41 -10.96 -8.02
N VAL A 146 18.38 -10.26 -8.64
CA VAL A 146 19.04 -9.10 -8.03
C VAL A 146 18.26 -7.85 -8.39
N GLU A 147 17.78 -7.14 -7.36
CA GLU A 147 17.00 -5.91 -7.53
C GLU A 147 17.60 -4.81 -6.65
N GLN A 148 17.88 -3.64 -7.22
CA GLN A 148 18.52 -2.51 -6.53
C GLN A 148 19.77 -2.90 -5.71
N GLY A 149 20.60 -3.80 -6.26
CA GLY A 149 21.83 -4.27 -5.63
C GLY A 149 21.65 -5.32 -4.52
N PHE A 150 20.43 -5.79 -4.25
CA PHE A 150 20.15 -6.84 -3.28
C PHE A 150 19.75 -8.15 -3.97
N ASP A 151 20.33 -9.29 -3.53
CA ASP A 151 20.03 -10.62 -4.06
C ASP A 151 18.82 -11.24 -3.33
N HIS A 152 17.63 -11.02 -3.90
CA HIS A 152 16.39 -11.59 -3.40
C HIS A 152 16.30 -13.09 -3.63
N ALA A 153 16.94 -13.60 -4.67
CA ALA A 153 16.94 -15.03 -4.96
C ALA A 153 17.77 -15.80 -3.91
N ALA A 154 18.89 -15.24 -3.45
CA ALA A 154 19.65 -15.80 -2.34
C ALA A 154 18.82 -15.80 -1.06
N LEU A 155 18.16 -14.69 -0.74
CA LEU A 155 17.24 -14.60 0.40
C LEU A 155 16.13 -15.66 0.34
N ALA A 156 15.48 -15.83 -0.82
CA ALA A 156 14.41 -16.83 -0.99
C ALA A 156 14.91 -18.27 -0.77
N ARG A 157 16.15 -18.59 -1.20
CA ARG A 157 16.78 -19.90 -0.93
C ARG A 157 17.07 -20.09 0.55
N GLU A 158 17.60 -19.07 1.23
CA GLU A 158 17.85 -19.13 2.67
C GLU A 158 16.55 -19.39 3.44
N VAL A 159 15.47 -18.68 3.11
CA VAL A 159 14.15 -18.87 3.73
C VAL A 159 13.60 -20.26 3.38
N GLY A 160 13.72 -20.70 2.13
CA GLY A 160 13.31 -22.05 1.72
C GLY A 160 14.01 -23.17 2.50
N ALA A 161 15.29 -22.98 2.81
CA ALA A 161 16.04 -23.93 3.64
C ALA A 161 15.62 -23.89 5.13
N ALA A 162 15.20 -22.73 5.65
CA ALA A 162 14.79 -22.55 7.04
C ALA A 162 13.35 -22.98 7.32
N VAL A 163 12.45 -22.87 6.33
CA VAL A 163 11.00 -23.09 6.50
C VAL A 163 10.58 -24.40 5.82
N GLY A 164 10.41 -25.46 6.59
CA GLY A 164 10.17 -26.83 6.10
C GLY A 164 8.88 -27.04 5.30
N SER A 165 7.94 -26.06 5.25
CA SER A 165 6.76 -26.13 4.39
C SER A 165 7.05 -25.71 2.96
N VAL A 166 8.13 -24.96 2.69
CA VAL A 166 8.51 -24.49 1.36
C VAL A 166 9.04 -25.66 0.52
N ARG A 167 8.42 -25.88 -0.62
CA ARG A 167 8.77 -26.93 -1.59
C ARG A 167 9.35 -26.35 -2.88
N HIS A 168 9.06 -25.08 -3.17
CA HIS A 168 9.45 -24.43 -4.41
C HIS A 168 9.93 -23.00 -4.15
N VAL A 169 11.01 -22.61 -4.82
CA VAL A 169 11.46 -21.22 -4.95
C VAL A 169 11.44 -20.88 -6.44
N VAL A 170 10.65 -19.88 -6.81
CA VAL A 170 10.51 -19.41 -8.19
C VAL A 170 11.16 -18.04 -8.30
N VAL A 171 12.10 -17.86 -9.23
CA VAL A 171 12.85 -16.61 -9.41
C VAL A 171 12.43 -15.94 -10.71
N ALA A 172 11.93 -14.71 -10.63
CA ALA A 172 11.61 -13.86 -11.77
C ALA A 172 12.82 -12.99 -12.16
N GLY A 173 12.96 -12.70 -13.46
CA GLY A 173 13.99 -11.80 -13.97
C GLY A 173 15.37 -12.46 -14.00
N GLY A 174 15.67 -13.20 -15.05
CA GLY A 174 17.03 -13.68 -15.36
C GLY A 174 17.91 -12.53 -15.86
N SER A 175 18.72 -11.93 -14.98
CA SER A 175 19.90 -11.19 -15.46
C SER A 175 20.90 -12.20 -16.05
N PRO A 176 21.59 -11.92 -17.16
CA PRO A 176 22.64 -12.78 -17.70
C PRO A 176 23.80 -13.06 -16.73
N ALA A 177 23.84 -12.36 -15.59
CA ALA A 177 24.79 -12.56 -14.50
C ALA A 177 24.19 -13.35 -13.31
N ALA A 178 22.93 -13.82 -13.40
CA ALA A 178 22.41 -14.74 -12.40
C ALA A 178 23.21 -16.06 -12.47
N PRO A 179 23.63 -16.63 -11.32
CA PRO A 179 24.25 -17.95 -11.35
C PRO A 179 23.31 -18.91 -12.07
N ASP A 180 23.90 -19.78 -12.91
CA ASP A 180 23.20 -20.77 -13.70
C ASP A 180 22.12 -21.48 -12.85
N LEU A 181 20.86 -21.11 -13.07
CA LEU A 181 19.69 -21.67 -12.37
C LEU A 181 19.32 -23.06 -12.92
N SER A 182 19.99 -23.52 -14.00
CA SER A 182 19.79 -24.84 -14.60
C SER A 182 20.34 -25.99 -13.76
N GLY A 183 21.03 -25.68 -12.66
CA GLY A 183 21.40 -26.67 -11.65
C GLY A 183 20.18 -27.06 -10.84
N HIS A 184 19.49 -28.13 -11.24
CA HIS A 184 18.64 -28.89 -10.33
C HIS A 184 19.52 -29.34 -9.16
N ASP A 185 19.56 -28.56 -8.09
CA ASP A 185 20.12 -29.08 -6.84
C ASP A 185 19.06 -29.99 -6.23
N GLU A 186 19.00 -31.23 -6.77
CA GLU A 186 18.12 -32.29 -6.25
C GLU A 186 18.45 -32.70 -4.80
N ARG A 187 19.39 -32.02 -4.17
CA ARG A 187 19.90 -32.33 -2.81
C ARG A 187 19.35 -31.42 -1.72
N GLY A 188 18.57 -30.38 -2.08
CA GLY A 188 17.95 -29.48 -1.11
C GLY A 188 16.53 -29.91 -0.72
N PRO A 189 15.97 -29.35 0.37
CA PRO A 189 14.59 -29.65 0.79
C PRO A 189 13.51 -29.04 -0.13
N PHE A 190 13.90 -28.25 -1.14
CA PHE A 190 13.01 -27.57 -2.08
C PHE A 190 13.63 -27.51 -3.49
N ALA A 191 12.78 -27.36 -4.51
CA ALA A 191 13.20 -27.15 -5.90
C ALA A 191 13.26 -25.66 -6.25
N VAL A 192 14.24 -25.28 -7.08
CA VAL A 192 14.38 -23.90 -7.60
C VAL A 192 14.02 -23.88 -9.08
N HIS A 193 13.21 -22.91 -9.47
CA HIS A 193 12.71 -22.72 -10.82
C HIS A 193 12.92 -21.28 -11.29
N SER A 194 13.12 -21.04 -12.57
CA SER A 194 12.89 -19.71 -13.13
C SER A 194 11.39 -19.51 -13.38
N LEU A 195 10.91 -18.26 -13.30
CA LEU A 195 9.52 -17.94 -13.64
C LEU A 195 9.20 -18.30 -15.09
N ASP A 196 10.19 -18.18 -15.98
CA ASP A 196 10.05 -18.56 -17.39
C ASP A 196 9.93 -20.08 -17.57
N ASP A 197 10.58 -20.89 -16.73
CA ASP A 197 10.42 -22.35 -16.79
C ASP A 197 9.04 -22.75 -16.27
N VAL A 198 8.54 -22.09 -15.21
CA VAL A 198 7.18 -22.29 -14.72
C VAL A 198 6.16 -21.95 -15.83
N ARG A 199 6.37 -20.84 -16.55
CA ARG A 199 5.52 -20.45 -17.68
C ARG A 199 5.51 -21.48 -18.80
N ARG A 200 6.64 -22.17 -19.05
CA ARG A 200 6.78 -23.19 -20.11
C ARG A 200 6.44 -24.60 -19.68
N ALA A 201 6.31 -24.87 -18.39
CA ALA A 201 6.24 -26.22 -17.82
C ALA A 201 5.13 -27.10 -18.40
N ASP A 202 4.08 -26.50 -18.97
CA ASP A 202 2.94 -27.23 -19.50
C ASP A 202 2.61 -26.93 -20.98
N LEU A 203 3.46 -26.20 -21.70
CA LEU A 203 3.24 -25.86 -23.12
C LEU A 203 3.32 -27.07 -24.07
N THR A 204 3.67 -28.28 -23.59
CA THR A 204 3.72 -29.52 -24.39
C THR A 204 2.34 -30.12 -24.63
N ALA A 205 1.33 -29.77 -23.83
CA ALA A 205 -0.07 -30.08 -24.10
C ALA A 205 -0.77 -28.79 -24.56
N ALA A 206 -1.55 -28.85 -25.65
CA ALA A 206 -2.37 -27.73 -26.11
C ALA A 206 -3.50 -27.49 -25.08
N HIS A 207 -3.17 -26.89 -23.92
CA HIS A 207 -4.16 -26.50 -22.94
C HIS A 207 -4.93 -25.30 -23.46
N GLY A 208 -6.26 -25.35 -23.33
CA GLY A 208 -7.13 -24.19 -23.45
C GLY A 208 -6.90 -23.19 -22.31
N PRO A 209 -7.72 -22.13 -22.23
CA PRO A 209 -7.70 -21.21 -21.10
C PRO A 209 -7.77 -21.97 -19.78
N PHE A 210 -7.01 -21.51 -18.77
CA PHE A 210 -7.04 -22.10 -17.43
C PHE A 210 -8.44 -21.92 -16.82
N GLU A 211 -9.07 -23.00 -16.38
CA GLU A 211 -10.36 -22.93 -15.72
C GLU A 211 -10.19 -22.31 -14.33
N ASP A 212 -10.88 -21.19 -14.08
CA ASP A 212 -10.79 -20.48 -12.79
C ASP A 212 -11.22 -21.39 -11.63
N ALA A 213 -10.26 -21.75 -10.79
CA ALA A 213 -10.47 -22.65 -9.64
C ALA A 213 -10.98 -21.92 -8.39
N ALA A 214 -11.03 -20.57 -8.40
CA ALA A 214 -11.39 -19.76 -7.26
C ALA A 214 -12.91 -19.58 -7.14
N HIS A 215 -13.37 -19.43 -5.88
CA HIS A 215 -14.71 -18.96 -5.56
C HIS A 215 -14.65 -17.51 -5.05
N PRO A 216 -15.63 -16.63 -5.33
CA PRO A 216 -15.63 -15.24 -4.85
C PRO A 216 -15.42 -15.05 -3.35
N SER A 217 -15.84 -16.02 -2.54
CA SER A 217 -15.62 -16.01 -1.09
C SER A 217 -14.26 -16.56 -0.63
N ASP A 218 -13.43 -17.06 -1.55
CA ASP A 218 -12.08 -17.49 -1.20
C ASP A 218 -11.19 -16.31 -0.89
N VAL A 219 -10.18 -16.53 -0.06
CA VAL A 219 -9.14 -15.55 0.18
C VAL A 219 -8.32 -15.37 -1.09
N VAL A 220 -8.34 -14.15 -1.64
CA VAL A 220 -7.58 -13.80 -2.85
C VAL A 220 -6.12 -13.50 -2.55
N LEU A 221 -5.84 -12.93 -1.36
CA LEU A 221 -4.49 -12.58 -0.92
C LEU A 221 -4.44 -12.28 0.59
N LEU A 222 -3.24 -12.28 1.13
CA LEU A 222 -2.91 -11.78 2.46
C LEU A 222 -2.07 -10.50 2.29
N GLN A 223 -2.65 -9.36 2.68
CA GLN A 223 -1.95 -8.07 2.76
C GLN A 223 -1.23 -7.91 4.09
N LEU A 224 -0.28 -7.00 4.16
CA LEU A 224 0.43 -6.66 5.39
C LEU A 224 -0.18 -5.44 6.05
N SER A 225 -0.35 -5.49 7.37
CA SER A 225 -0.71 -4.31 8.13
C SER A 225 0.45 -3.30 8.12
N GLY A 226 0.13 -2.01 7.99
CA GLY A 226 1.12 -0.92 8.02
C GLY A 226 1.65 -0.58 9.43
N GLY A 227 1.52 -1.47 10.42
CA GLY A 227 1.95 -1.22 11.80
C GLY A 227 3.46 -1.06 11.92
N THR A 228 3.91 0.04 12.53
CA THR A 228 5.32 0.34 12.80
C THR A 228 5.85 -0.35 14.05
N THR A 229 5.00 -0.99 14.85
CA THR A 229 5.36 -1.62 16.13
C THR A 229 4.97 -3.09 16.15
N GLY A 230 5.99 -3.96 16.29
CA GLY A 230 5.80 -5.41 16.44
C GLY A 230 5.75 -6.18 15.13
N THR A 231 5.44 -7.48 15.24
CA THR A 231 5.34 -8.40 14.09
C THR A 231 4.19 -7.97 13.16
N PRO A 232 4.43 -7.85 11.83
CA PRO A 232 3.40 -7.52 10.87
C PRO A 232 2.23 -8.51 10.93
N LYS A 233 1.00 -8.00 10.91
CA LYS A 233 -0.19 -8.84 10.86
C LYS A 233 -0.62 -9.03 9.42
N LEU A 234 -1.17 -10.19 9.13
CA LEU A 234 -1.66 -10.53 7.81
C LEU A 234 -3.16 -10.28 7.72
N ILE A 235 -3.56 -9.54 6.71
CA ILE A 235 -4.93 -9.09 6.46
C ILE A 235 -5.52 -9.95 5.35
N PRO A 236 -6.44 -10.89 5.66
CA PRO A 236 -7.07 -11.72 4.66
C PRO A 236 -8.14 -10.92 3.89
N ARG A 237 -8.06 -10.96 2.57
CA ARG A 237 -9.07 -10.35 1.69
C ARG A 237 -9.65 -11.43 0.79
N THR A 238 -10.98 -11.45 0.64
CA THR A 238 -11.65 -12.34 -0.32
C THR A 238 -11.75 -11.67 -1.69
N HIS A 239 -11.97 -12.47 -2.76
CA HIS A 239 -12.22 -11.89 -4.07
C HIS A 239 -13.41 -10.91 -4.03
N ALA A 240 -14.52 -11.31 -3.38
CA ALA A 240 -15.74 -10.50 -3.35
C ALA A 240 -15.56 -9.15 -2.65
N ASP A 241 -14.97 -9.14 -1.45
CA ASP A 241 -14.78 -7.90 -0.69
C ASP A 241 -13.73 -6.98 -1.33
N TYR A 242 -12.65 -7.58 -1.83
CA TYR A 242 -11.53 -6.84 -2.39
C TYR A 242 -11.90 -6.18 -3.72
N LEU A 243 -12.53 -6.94 -4.62
CA LEU A 243 -12.99 -6.41 -5.91
C LEU A 243 -14.13 -5.42 -5.77
N TYR A 244 -14.95 -5.51 -4.72
CA TYR A 244 -15.92 -4.46 -4.42
C TYR A 244 -15.22 -3.12 -4.13
N SER A 245 -14.20 -3.11 -3.25
CA SER A 245 -13.44 -1.89 -2.96
C SER A 245 -12.70 -1.35 -4.19
N VAL A 246 -12.15 -2.24 -5.04
CA VAL A 246 -11.52 -1.88 -6.32
C VAL A 246 -12.51 -1.16 -7.24
N ARG A 247 -13.68 -1.74 -7.45
CA ARG A 247 -14.73 -1.25 -8.34
C ARG A 247 -15.25 0.13 -7.91
N GLU A 248 -15.54 0.28 -6.61
CA GLU A 248 -16.02 1.56 -6.08
C GLU A 248 -14.92 2.64 -6.10
N SER A 249 -13.68 2.28 -5.81
CA SER A 249 -12.55 3.20 -5.92
C SER A 249 -12.36 3.66 -7.38
N ALA A 250 -12.40 2.74 -8.35
CA ALA A 250 -12.29 3.06 -9.77
C ALA A 250 -13.39 4.03 -10.21
N ARG A 251 -14.63 3.77 -9.81
CA ARG A 251 -15.80 4.62 -10.12
C ARG A 251 -15.65 6.03 -9.55
N ILE A 252 -15.23 6.16 -8.29
CA ILE A 252 -15.09 7.45 -7.60
C ILE A 252 -13.92 8.26 -8.17
N CYS A 253 -12.84 7.59 -8.56
CA CYS A 253 -11.69 8.24 -9.17
C CYS A 253 -11.89 8.56 -10.66
N GLY A 254 -13.03 8.20 -11.24
CA GLY A 254 -13.34 8.48 -12.64
C GLY A 254 -12.51 7.66 -13.63
N LEU A 255 -12.04 6.47 -13.24
CA LEU A 255 -11.29 5.61 -14.14
C LEU A 255 -12.16 5.07 -15.28
N GLY A 256 -11.58 5.05 -16.46
CA GLY A 256 -12.17 4.50 -17.68
C GLY A 256 -11.11 3.95 -18.64
N PRO A 257 -11.55 3.51 -19.83
CA PRO A 257 -10.67 2.91 -20.83
C PRO A 257 -9.53 3.81 -21.33
N ASP A 258 -9.67 5.12 -21.22
CA ASP A 258 -8.67 6.10 -21.66
C ASP A 258 -7.77 6.57 -20.49
N SER A 259 -7.96 5.99 -19.30
CA SER A 259 -7.14 6.31 -18.14
C SER A 259 -5.76 5.65 -18.25
N ALA A 260 -4.72 6.43 -17.95
CA ALA A 260 -3.36 5.94 -17.77
C ALA A 260 -2.92 6.24 -16.32
N TYR A 261 -2.55 5.20 -15.58
CA TYR A 261 -2.16 5.30 -14.17
C TYR A 261 -0.66 5.05 -14.00
N LEU A 262 0.05 5.99 -13.36
CA LEU A 262 1.43 5.77 -12.96
C LEU A 262 1.49 5.05 -11.61
N ALA A 263 1.98 3.82 -11.60
CA ALA A 263 2.26 3.06 -10.39
C ALA A 263 3.60 3.52 -9.77
N ALA A 264 3.59 4.70 -9.17
CA ALA A 264 4.76 5.30 -8.52
C ALA A 264 5.02 4.76 -7.11
N LEU A 265 4.04 4.12 -6.48
CA LEU A 265 4.15 3.44 -5.19
C LEU A 265 4.31 1.93 -5.40
N PRO A 266 4.90 1.20 -4.42
CA PRO A 266 5.01 -0.25 -4.51
C PRO A 266 3.65 -0.93 -4.75
N VAL A 267 3.53 -1.68 -5.84
CA VAL A 267 2.28 -2.36 -6.23
C VAL A 267 1.90 -3.45 -5.22
N ALA A 268 2.87 -4.08 -4.55
CA ALA A 268 2.59 -5.04 -3.50
C ALA A 268 1.93 -4.42 -2.24
N HIS A 269 1.93 -3.09 -2.11
CA HIS A 269 1.22 -2.39 -1.05
C HIS A 269 -0.24 -2.14 -1.43
N ASN A 270 -1.17 -2.29 -0.46
CA ASN A 270 -2.61 -2.16 -0.71
C ASN A 270 -3.00 -0.87 -1.45
N TYR A 271 -2.40 0.28 -1.10
CA TYR A 271 -2.70 1.56 -1.72
C TYR A 271 -2.33 1.57 -3.22
N GLY A 272 -1.15 1.10 -3.59
CA GLY A 272 -0.72 0.99 -4.98
C GLY A 272 -1.49 -0.08 -5.78
N LEU A 273 -2.03 -1.09 -5.10
CA LEU A 273 -2.73 -2.19 -5.75
C LEU A 273 -4.22 -1.91 -6.01
N THR A 274 -4.95 -1.24 -5.08
CA THR A 274 -6.43 -1.24 -5.11
C THR A 274 -7.12 0.10 -4.86
N SER A 275 -6.41 1.20 -4.56
CA SER A 275 -7.09 2.44 -4.15
C SER A 275 -6.79 3.64 -5.08
N PRO A 276 -7.29 3.70 -6.32
CA PRO A 276 -7.85 2.63 -7.14
C PRO A 276 -6.78 1.64 -7.60
N GLY A 277 -5.51 2.08 -7.66
CA GLY A 277 -4.32 1.29 -7.94
C GLY A 277 -4.37 0.50 -9.25
N VAL A 278 -3.46 -0.45 -9.36
CA VAL A 278 -3.32 -1.31 -10.56
C VAL A 278 -4.62 -2.04 -10.88
N LEU A 279 -5.26 -2.65 -9.87
CA LEU A 279 -6.48 -3.45 -10.11
C LEU A 279 -7.68 -2.58 -10.52
N GLY A 280 -7.79 -1.34 -10.00
CA GLY A 280 -8.84 -0.42 -10.42
C GLY A 280 -8.72 0.00 -11.88
N VAL A 281 -7.49 0.21 -12.34
CA VAL A 281 -7.23 0.56 -13.74
C VAL A 281 -7.50 -0.63 -14.68
N LEU A 282 -7.04 -1.83 -14.31
CA LEU A 282 -7.32 -3.04 -15.09
C LEU A 282 -8.82 -3.35 -15.14
N HIS A 283 -9.56 -3.13 -14.03
CA HIS A 283 -11.02 -3.24 -14.02
C HIS A 283 -11.68 -2.25 -14.98
N ALA A 284 -11.19 -1.02 -15.05
CA ALA A 284 -11.73 0.03 -15.91
C ALA A 284 -11.31 -0.09 -17.39
N GLY A 285 -10.42 -1.01 -17.74
CA GLY A 285 -9.90 -1.20 -19.09
C GLY A 285 -8.84 -0.17 -19.51
N GLY A 286 -8.22 0.52 -18.55
CA GLY A 286 -7.17 1.53 -18.75
C GLY A 286 -5.76 0.93 -18.84
N THR A 287 -4.74 1.80 -18.85
CA THR A 287 -3.33 1.42 -18.94
C THR A 287 -2.61 1.68 -17.62
N VAL A 288 -1.86 0.72 -17.13
CA VAL A 288 -0.93 0.88 -16.00
C VAL A 288 0.48 1.11 -16.52
N VAL A 289 1.10 2.20 -16.09
CA VAL A 289 2.52 2.51 -16.34
C VAL A 289 3.29 2.21 -15.07
N LEU A 290 4.08 1.15 -15.07
CA LEU A 290 4.89 0.74 -13.93
C LEU A 290 6.16 1.60 -13.88
N SER A 291 6.42 2.21 -12.72
CA SER A 291 7.60 3.04 -12.52
C SER A 291 8.65 2.30 -11.70
N PRO A 292 9.94 2.29 -12.11
CA PRO A 292 11.00 1.68 -11.32
C PRO A 292 11.22 2.40 -9.97
N HIS A 293 10.92 3.70 -9.91
CA HIS A 293 10.94 4.49 -8.68
C HIS A 293 10.11 5.78 -8.83
N SER A 294 9.80 6.41 -7.70
CA SER A 294 8.90 7.57 -7.62
C SER A 294 9.59 8.93 -7.74
N ALA A 295 10.90 8.98 -8.05
CA ALA A 295 11.65 10.23 -8.16
C ALA A 295 11.12 11.10 -9.34
N PRO A 296 11.07 12.43 -9.18
CA PRO A 296 10.49 13.35 -10.17
C PRO A 296 11.08 13.25 -11.58
N ASP A 297 12.37 13.00 -11.72
CA ASP A 297 13.08 12.85 -13.00
C ASP A 297 12.55 11.68 -13.84
N VAL A 298 12.24 10.56 -13.19
CA VAL A 298 11.66 9.40 -13.86
C VAL A 298 10.14 9.54 -13.99
N ALA A 299 9.47 9.93 -12.91
CA ALA A 299 8.01 9.98 -12.89
C ALA A 299 7.44 11.02 -13.88
N PHE A 300 8.02 12.23 -13.95
CA PHE A 300 7.53 13.27 -14.85
C PHE A 300 7.77 12.91 -16.32
N ALA A 301 8.92 12.30 -16.63
CA ALA A 301 9.19 11.79 -17.97
C ALA A 301 8.18 10.69 -18.39
N LEU A 302 7.77 9.81 -17.47
CA LEU A 302 6.74 8.80 -17.74
C LEU A 302 5.35 9.43 -17.89
N ILE A 303 5.01 10.45 -17.07
CA ILE A 303 3.73 11.18 -17.18
C ILE A 303 3.62 11.82 -18.57
N GLU A 304 4.64 12.55 -18.99
CA GLU A 304 4.68 13.20 -20.30
C GLU A 304 4.60 12.18 -21.44
N ARG A 305 5.46 11.15 -21.42
CA ARG A 305 5.57 10.13 -22.46
C ARG A 305 4.29 9.32 -22.66
N HIS A 306 3.66 8.90 -21.57
CA HIS A 306 2.50 8.02 -21.61
C HIS A 306 1.17 8.72 -21.36
N ARG A 307 1.19 10.08 -21.33
CA ARG A 307 0.00 10.90 -21.09
C ARG A 307 -0.77 10.42 -19.85
N VAL A 308 -0.04 10.18 -18.75
CA VAL A 308 -0.61 9.68 -17.50
C VAL A 308 -1.70 10.64 -16.98
N THR A 309 -2.83 10.07 -16.62
CA THR A 309 -3.99 10.81 -16.11
C THR A 309 -4.15 10.72 -14.60
N HIS A 310 -3.67 9.62 -13.99
CA HIS A 310 -3.85 9.34 -12.57
C HIS A 310 -2.53 8.89 -11.94
N VAL A 311 -2.26 9.37 -10.73
CA VAL A 311 -1.12 8.92 -9.93
C VAL A 311 -1.46 8.97 -8.45
N ALA A 312 -0.93 8.03 -7.66
CA ALA A 312 -1.07 8.01 -6.22
C ALA A 312 0.30 8.23 -5.55
N LEU A 313 0.34 9.10 -4.55
CA LEU A 313 1.53 9.44 -3.77
C LEU A 313 1.23 9.37 -2.26
N VAL A 314 2.29 9.28 -1.47
CA VAL A 314 2.26 9.58 -0.04
C VAL A 314 2.71 11.03 0.19
N PRO A 315 2.32 11.70 1.30
CA PRO A 315 2.65 13.11 1.52
C PRO A 315 4.13 13.47 1.35
N PRO A 316 5.13 12.71 1.85
CA PRO A 316 6.54 13.04 1.62
C PRO A 316 6.91 13.11 0.13
N LEU A 317 6.42 12.18 -0.68
CA LEU A 317 6.67 12.18 -2.13
C LEU A 317 5.96 13.35 -2.82
N ALA A 318 4.72 13.66 -2.42
CA ALA A 318 3.97 14.79 -2.95
C ALA A 318 4.69 16.12 -2.67
N HIS A 319 5.31 16.27 -1.50
CA HIS A 319 6.15 17.44 -1.18
C HIS A 319 7.39 17.51 -2.09
N VAL A 320 8.08 16.40 -2.31
CA VAL A 320 9.25 16.34 -3.20
C VAL A 320 8.85 16.72 -4.63
N TRP A 321 7.72 16.21 -5.11
CA TRP A 321 7.21 16.53 -6.44
C TRP A 321 6.87 18.01 -6.59
N ALA A 322 6.13 18.59 -5.62
CA ALA A 322 5.75 20.01 -5.65
C ALA A 322 6.93 20.99 -5.51
N ALA A 323 8.04 20.54 -4.93
CA ALA A 323 9.25 21.33 -4.77
C ALA A 323 10.25 21.15 -5.94
N SER A 324 10.01 20.20 -6.84
CA SER A 324 10.94 19.89 -7.93
C SER A 324 10.91 20.95 -9.03
N PRO A 325 12.07 21.46 -9.47
CA PRO A 325 12.15 22.37 -10.62
C PRO A 325 11.75 21.68 -11.94
N LEU A 326 11.74 20.35 -11.97
CA LEU A 326 11.39 19.56 -13.16
C LEU A 326 9.89 19.67 -13.52
N VAL A 327 9.03 20.16 -12.62
CA VAL A 327 7.62 20.45 -12.94
C VAL A 327 7.50 21.37 -14.16
N ALA A 328 8.39 22.36 -14.28
CA ALA A 328 8.39 23.30 -15.41
C ALA A 328 9.08 22.74 -16.67
N ALA A 329 9.78 21.61 -16.56
CA ALA A 329 10.55 21.01 -17.64
C ALA A 329 9.78 19.90 -18.40
N HIS A 330 8.65 19.43 -17.87
CA HIS A 330 7.84 18.37 -18.45
C HIS A 330 6.39 18.79 -18.68
N ASP A 331 5.74 18.21 -19.68
CA ASP A 331 4.29 18.37 -19.91
C ASP A 331 3.49 17.45 -19.00
N LEU A 332 3.00 18.00 -17.88
CA LEU A 332 2.18 17.31 -16.92
C LEU A 332 0.66 17.56 -17.12
N SER A 333 0.27 18.22 -18.22
CA SER A 333 -1.11 18.67 -18.49
C SER A 333 -2.11 17.52 -18.65
N SER A 334 -1.64 16.27 -18.82
CA SER A 334 -2.49 15.10 -18.89
C SER A 334 -3.02 14.65 -17.51
N LEU A 335 -2.38 15.08 -16.40
CA LEU A 335 -2.82 14.71 -15.05
C LEU A 335 -4.22 15.26 -14.77
N GLN A 336 -5.12 14.36 -14.41
CA GLN A 336 -6.49 14.66 -13.99
C GLN A 336 -6.65 14.44 -12.48
N VAL A 337 -5.98 13.42 -11.93
CA VAL A 337 -6.08 13.07 -10.53
C VAL A 337 -4.69 12.79 -9.93
N LEU A 338 -4.30 13.62 -8.99
CA LEU A 338 -3.16 13.42 -8.10
C LEU A 338 -3.67 13.01 -6.73
N GLN A 339 -3.63 11.72 -6.45
CA GLN A 339 -4.05 11.18 -5.16
C GLN A 339 -2.96 11.33 -4.12
N VAL A 340 -3.31 11.77 -2.91
CA VAL A 340 -2.39 11.77 -1.78
C VAL A 340 -3.04 11.10 -0.58
N GLY A 341 -2.38 10.03 -0.11
CA GLY A 341 -2.91 9.19 0.97
C GLY A 341 -1.82 8.43 1.73
N GLY A 342 -2.26 7.49 2.57
CA GLY A 342 -1.36 6.70 3.41
C GLY A 342 -0.89 7.39 4.69
N ALA A 343 -0.97 8.71 4.76
CA ALA A 343 -0.83 9.55 5.94
C ALA A 343 -1.66 10.82 5.73
N LYS A 344 -1.92 11.58 6.80
CA LYS A 344 -2.64 12.86 6.71
C LYS A 344 -1.82 13.86 5.88
N LEU A 345 -2.44 14.45 4.84
CA LEU A 345 -1.92 15.62 4.15
C LEU A 345 -2.40 16.88 4.88
N GLY A 346 -1.47 17.75 5.27
CA GLY A 346 -1.80 19.01 5.91
C GLY A 346 -2.38 20.03 4.92
N THR A 347 -3.25 20.93 5.39
CA THR A 347 -3.94 21.93 4.56
C THR A 347 -2.97 22.78 3.72
N SER A 348 -1.89 23.30 4.31
CA SER A 348 -0.90 24.10 3.57
C SER A 348 -0.21 23.31 2.45
N ALA A 349 0.00 22.01 2.67
CA ALA A 349 0.56 21.12 1.65
C ALA A 349 -0.45 20.85 0.53
N ALA A 350 -1.72 20.62 0.89
CA ALA A 350 -2.80 20.44 -0.06
C ALA A 350 -2.96 21.68 -0.96
N GLU A 351 -2.96 22.87 -0.36
CA GLU A 351 -3.00 24.14 -1.11
C GLU A 351 -1.81 24.26 -2.06
N ARG A 352 -0.61 23.93 -1.59
CA ARG A 352 0.59 23.96 -2.43
C ARG A 352 0.52 22.99 -3.61
N LEU A 353 -0.03 21.80 -3.43
CA LEU A 353 -0.22 20.85 -4.51
C LEU A 353 -1.20 21.38 -5.57
N ILE A 354 -2.29 22.02 -5.15
CA ILE A 354 -3.25 22.65 -6.06
C ILE A 354 -2.60 23.82 -6.83
N GLU A 355 -1.75 24.63 -6.17
CA GLU A 355 -1.01 25.70 -6.86
C GLU A 355 -0.08 25.17 -7.95
N VAL A 356 0.55 24.00 -7.73
CA VAL A 356 1.54 23.44 -8.65
C VAL A 356 0.91 22.59 -9.75
N PHE A 357 -0.08 21.74 -9.39
CA PHE A 357 -0.65 20.75 -10.30
C PHE A 357 -2.11 21.04 -10.71
N GLY A 358 -2.65 22.21 -10.34
CA GLY A 358 -4.05 22.57 -10.59
C GLY A 358 -5.03 21.80 -9.70
N ASP A 359 -6.31 21.82 -10.07
CA ASP A 359 -7.39 21.18 -9.32
C ASP A 359 -7.42 19.65 -9.50
N THR A 360 -6.23 19.02 -9.47
CA THR A 360 -6.07 17.57 -9.64
C THR A 360 -6.05 16.81 -8.32
N LEU A 361 -5.91 17.52 -7.18
CA LEU A 361 -5.74 16.89 -5.88
C LEU A 361 -6.97 16.09 -5.45
N GLN A 362 -6.77 14.83 -5.09
CA GLN A 362 -7.73 13.99 -4.39
C GLN A 362 -7.10 13.43 -3.12
N GLN A 363 -7.63 13.79 -1.95
CA GLN A 363 -7.16 13.18 -0.69
C GLN A 363 -7.76 11.80 -0.50
N VAL A 364 -6.94 10.89 0.03
CA VAL A 364 -7.29 9.49 0.29
C VAL A 364 -6.96 9.15 1.74
N PHE A 365 -7.95 8.67 2.47
CA PHE A 365 -7.77 8.06 3.79
C PHE A 365 -8.30 6.64 3.75
N GLY A 366 -7.50 5.68 4.15
CA GLY A 366 -7.92 4.28 4.14
C GLY A 366 -6.89 3.36 4.77
N MET A 367 -7.30 2.11 4.90
CA MET A 367 -6.51 1.05 5.48
C MET A 367 -6.77 -0.27 4.76
N ALA A 368 -5.80 -1.17 4.79
CA ALA A 368 -5.93 -2.48 4.13
C ALA A 368 -6.99 -3.37 4.80
N GLU A 369 -7.31 -3.09 6.06
CA GLU A 369 -8.34 -3.76 6.85
C GLU A 369 -9.77 -3.44 6.39
N GLY A 370 -9.97 -2.33 5.64
CA GLY A 370 -11.33 -2.05 5.15
C GLY A 370 -11.56 -0.63 4.66
N LEU A 371 -12.00 0.28 5.50
CA LEU A 371 -12.46 1.61 5.11
C LEU A 371 -11.52 2.33 4.14
N VAL A 372 -12.08 2.88 3.07
CA VAL A 372 -11.41 3.82 2.17
C VAL A 372 -12.32 5.03 1.96
N CYS A 373 -11.74 6.21 2.11
CA CYS A 373 -12.40 7.50 1.91
C CYS A 373 -11.64 8.30 0.85
N TYR A 374 -12.38 9.03 0.03
CA TYR A 374 -11.83 9.97 -0.94
C TYR A 374 -12.56 11.31 -0.84
N THR A 375 -11.88 12.41 -1.11
CA THR A 375 -12.56 13.61 -1.61
C THR A 375 -13.10 13.33 -3.01
N ARG A 376 -14.15 14.02 -3.43
CA ARG A 376 -14.85 13.74 -4.70
C ARG A 376 -14.53 14.79 -5.75
N ALA A 377 -14.61 14.40 -7.00
CA ALA A 377 -14.64 15.36 -8.10
C ALA A 377 -15.82 16.33 -7.90
N GLY A 378 -15.54 17.64 -7.94
CA GLY A 378 -16.51 18.69 -7.71
C GLY A 378 -16.75 19.06 -6.23
N ASP A 379 -16.06 18.43 -5.28
CA ASP A 379 -16.05 18.93 -3.89
C ASP A 379 -15.49 20.36 -3.84
N PRO A 380 -16.04 21.24 -2.98
CA PRO A 380 -15.48 22.57 -2.76
C PRO A 380 -14.02 22.50 -2.30
N ARG A 381 -13.23 23.54 -2.67
CA ARG A 381 -11.80 23.59 -2.35
C ARG A 381 -11.52 23.39 -0.85
N GLU A 382 -12.32 24.00 0.02
CA GLU A 382 -12.22 23.85 1.48
C GLU A 382 -12.37 22.40 1.94
N VAL A 383 -13.22 21.61 1.29
CA VAL A 383 -13.40 20.18 1.55
C VAL A 383 -12.18 19.41 1.08
N VAL A 384 -11.69 19.70 -0.14
CA VAL A 384 -10.53 19.01 -0.73
C VAL A 384 -9.27 19.26 0.10
N VAL A 385 -9.04 20.48 0.61
CA VAL A 385 -7.83 20.79 1.38
C VAL A 385 -7.96 20.44 2.88
N GLY A 386 -9.18 20.45 3.43
CA GLY A 386 -9.45 20.35 4.87
C GLY A 386 -9.80 18.96 5.37
N THR A 387 -10.24 18.05 4.49
CA THR A 387 -10.72 16.72 4.88
C THR A 387 -9.94 15.61 4.17
N GLN A 388 -10.11 14.37 4.63
CA GLN A 388 -9.60 13.19 3.93
C GLN A 388 -10.72 12.41 3.21
N GLY A 389 -11.81 13.10 2.90
CA GLY A 389 -12.93 12.56 2.13
C GLY A 389 -13.95 11.80 2.97
N ARG A 390 -14.85 11.12 2.26
CA ARG A 390 -15.92 10.29 2.84
C ARG A 390 -15.88 8.88 2.28
N PRO A 391 -16.49 7.88 2.98
CA PRO A 391 -16.46 6.46 2.60
C PRO A 391 -16.86 6.20 1.14
N VAL A 392 -16.26 5.17 0.55
CA VAL A 392 -16.57 4.76 -0.84
C VAL A 392 -17.90 4.05 -0.96
N SER A 393 -18.29 3.30 0.05
CA SER A 393 -19.51 2.50 0.06
C SER A 393 -20.64 3.18 0.84
N PRO A 394 -21.86 3.19 0.31
CA PRO A 394 -23.03 3.60 1.09
C PRO A 394 -23.36 2.63 2.22
N ALA A 395 -22.78 1.42 2.21
CA ALA A 395 -22.93 0.41 3.25
C ALA A 395 -21.78 0.41 4.28
N ASP A 396 -20.86 1.37 4.20
CA ASP A 396 -19.87 1.58 5.25
C ASP A 396 -20.55 2.19 6.48
N GLU A 397 -20.50 1.46 7.57
CA GLU A 397 -20.91 1.93 8.87
C GLU A 397 -19.70 2.55 9.56
N VAL A 398 -19.79 3.83 9.88
CA VAL A 398 -18.72 4.62 10.50
C VAL A 398 -19.23 5.20 11.80
N LEU A 399 -18.58 4.85 12.91
CA LEU A 399 -18.82 5.41 14.22
C LEU A 399 -17.60 6.23 14.66
N VAL A 400 -17.85 7.37 15.28
CA VAL A 400 -16.84 8.16 16.00
C VAL A 400 -17.24 8.16 17.46
N VAL A 401 -16.40 7.60 18.34
CA VAL A 401 -16.75 7.31 19.73
C VAL A 401 -15.70 7.87 20.70
N ASP A 402 -16.10 8.08 21.95
CA ASP A 402 -15.21 8.43 23.04
C ASP A 402 -14.42 7.21 23.58
N ASP A 403 -13.68 7.40 24.68
CA ASP A 403 -12.88 6.34 25.32
C ASP A 403 -13.77 5.21 25.91
N ASP A 404 -15.06 5.45 26.13
CA ASP A 404 -16.06 4.50 26.68
C ASP A 404 -16.97 3.89 25.58
N ASP A 405 -16.61 4.06 24.30
CA ASP A 405 -17.37 3.60 23.13
C ASP A 405 -18.75 4.28 22.93
N HIS A 406 -19.00 5.43 23.52
CA HIS A 406 -20.22 6.20 23.26
C HIS A 406 -20.01 7.12 22.05
N PRO A 407 -21.02 7.23 21.14
CA PRO A 407 -20.93 8.14 20.00
C PRO A 407 -20.73 9.59 20.44
N VAL A 408 -19.78 10.29 19.81
CA VAL A 408 -19.56 11.71 20.02
C VAL A 408 -20.42 12.56 19.07
N PRO A 409 -20.76 13.80 19.43
CA PRO A 409 -21.45 14.73 18.52
C PRO A 409 -20.67 14.96 17.21
N PRO A 410 -21.38 15.26 16.08
CA PRO A 410 -20.73 15.63 14.82
C PRO A 410 -19.75 16.81 15.02
N GLY A 411 -18.56 16.68 14.44
CA GLY A 411 -17.49 17.67 14.54
C GLY A 411 -16.57 17.51 15.75
N GLU A 412 -16.95 16.73 16.75
CA GLU A 412 -16.07 16.41 17.86
C GLU A 412 -15.11 15.27 17.52
N PRO A 413 -13.86 15.30 18.03
CA PRO A 413 -12.88 14.24 17.80
C PRO A 413 -13.20 13.00 18.64
N GLY A 414 -13.02 11.82 18.03
CA GLY A 414 -13.17 10.53 18.70
C GLY A 414 -12.49 9.40 17.96
N HIS A 415 -12.55 8.20 18.54
CA HIS A 415 -12.01 6.98 17.95
C HIS A 415 -12.87 6.53 16.77
N LEU A 416 -12.20 6.24 15.65
CA LEU A 416 -12.86 5.74 14.46
C LEU A 416 -13.07 4.22 14.55
N LEU A 417 -14.34 3.81 14.46
CA LEU A 417 -14.74 2.42 14.27
C LEU A 417 -15.42 2.28 12.91
N THR A 418 -15.17 1.16 12.22
CA THR A 418 -15.76 0.91 10.90
C THR A 418 -16.20 -0.53 10.73
N ARG A 419 -17.27 -0.72 9.97
CA ARG A 419 -17.79 -2.00 9.53
C ARG A 419 -18.42 -1.85 8.15
N GLY A 420 -18.19 -2.80 7.23
CA GLY A 420 -18.74 -2.66 5.88
C GLY A 420 -18.49 -3.89 5.02
N PRO A 421 -18.88 -3.81 3.72
CA PRO A 421 -18.79 -4.94 2.79
C PRO A 421 -17.36 -5.36 2.46
N TYR A 422 -16.37 -4.55 2.79
CA TYR A 422 -14.96 -4.83 2.54
C TYR A 422 -14.09 -4.62 3.80
N THR A 423 -14.69 -4.58 4.98
CA THR A 423 -13.99 -4.58 6.27
C THR A 423 -13.78 -6.02 6.73
N ILE A 424 -12.52 -6.41 7.01
CA ILE A 424 -12.18 -7.73 7.55
C ILE A 424 -12.87 -7.98 8.89
N ARG A 425 -12.95 -9.24 9.29
CA ARG A 425 -13.53 -9.66 10.58
C ARG A 425 -12.48 -10.17 11.57
N GLY A 426 -11.25 -10.28 11.13
CA GLY A 426 -10.09 -10.69 11.92
C GLY A 426 -8.84 -10.73 11.07
N TYR A 427 -7.69 -10.69 11.72
CA TYR A 427 -6.40 -10.92 11.09
C TYR A 427 -6.12 -12.42 10.96
N TYR A 428 -5.32 -12.79 10.00
CA TYR A 428 -4.96 -14.18 9.78
C TYR A 428 -4.19 -14.74 10.98
N ARG A 429 -4.76 -15.76 11.62
CA ARG A 429 -4.19 -16.46 12.80
C ARG A 429 -3.73 -15.53 13.92
N ALA A 430 -4.53 -14.51 14.26
CA ALA A 430 -4.20 -13.54 15.30
C ALA A 430 -5.34 -13.30 16.32
N PRO A 431 -5.92 -14.34 16.96
CA PRO A 431 -7.11 -14.20 17.80
C PRO A 431 -6.92 -13.28 19.01
N GLU A 432 -5.74 -13.26 19.63
CA GLU A 432 -5.44 -12.36 20.75
C GLU A 432 -5.42 -10.89 20.31
N HIS A 433 -5.01 -10.64 19.07
CA HIS A 433 -5.04 -9.30 18.50
C HIS A 433 -6.47 -8.89 18.13
N ASP A 434 -7.22 -9.81 17.55
CA ASP A 434 -8.62 -9.61 17.14
C ASP A 434 -9.50 -9.23 18.32
N ALA A 435 -9.32 -9.87 19.48
CA ALA A 435 -10.05 -9.55 20.71
C ALA A 435 -9.95 -8.09 21.15
N ARG A 436 -8.91 -7.36 20.71
CA ARG A 436 -8.70 -5.93 21.02
C ARG A 436 -9.03 -5.03 19.84
N SER A 437 -9.02 -5.57 18.62
CA SER A 437 -9.18 -4.80 17.39
C SER A 437 -10.60 -4.79 16.85
N PHE A 438 -11.45 -5.69 17.34
CA PHE A 438 -12.84 -5.78 16.92
C PHE A 438 -13.78 -5.71 18.13
N THR A 439 -14.93 -5.05 17.93
CA THR A 439 -16.02 -5.07 18.91
C THR A 439 -16.83 -6.36 18.80
N ALA A 440 -17.64 -6.68 19.80
CA ALA A 440 -18.46 -7.88 19.79
C ALA A 440 -19.48 -7.92 18.64
N ASP A 441 -19.94 -6.77 18.16
CA ASP A 441 -20.84 -6.60 17.01
C ASP A 441 -20.11 -6.43 15.68
N GLY A 442 -18.77 -6.57 15.68
CA GLY A 442 -17.94 -6.71 14.49
C GLY A 442 -17.45 -5.39 13.86
N PHE A 443 -17.44 -4.27 14.59
CA PHE A 443 -16.72 -3.09 14.16
C PHE A 443 -15.21 -3.27 14.36
N TYR A 444 -14.44 -2.82 13.37
CA TYR A 444 -12.99 -2.71 13.46
C TYR A 444 -12.59 -1.38 14.11
N ARG A 445 -11.75 -1.45 15.14
CA ARG A 445 -11.14 -0.31 15.82
C ARG A 445 -9.89 0.11 15.06
N THR A 446 -9.96 1.18 14.31
CA THR A 446 -8.86 1.58 13.42
C THR A 446 -7.62 2.09 14.17
N GLY A 447 -7.83 2.58 15.38
CA GLY A 447 -6.81 3.28 16.17
C GLY A 447 -6.55 4.71 15.68
N ASP A 448 -7.30 5.20 14.70
CA ASP A 448 -7.27 6.58 14.25
C ASP A 448 -8.27 7.42 15.06
N LEU A 449 -7.90 8.68 15.31
CA LEU A 449 -8.77 9.71 15.85
C LEU A 449 -9.22 10.60 14.70
N VAL A 450 -10.53 10.81 14.59
CA VAL A 450 -11.13 11.59 13.51
C VAL A 450 -12.21 12.51 14.04
N THR A 451 -12.53 13.56 13.28
CA THR A 451 -13.83 14.22 13.34
C THR A 451 -14.65 13.83 12.12
N ARG A 452 -15.98 13.80 12.25
CA ARG A 452 -16.93 13.58 11.17
C ARG A 452 -17.89 14.74 11.09
N ASP A 453 -18.01 15.36 9.92
CA ASP A 453 -19.00 16.43 9.72
C ASP A 453 -20.40 15.89 9.37
N ALA A 454 -21.36 16.82 9.18
CA ALA A 454 -22.74 16.47 8.87
C ALA A 454 -22.92 15.80 7.50
N ASP A 455 -22.01 16.06 6.54
CA ASP A 455 -22.01 15.50 5.20
C ASP A 455 -21.24 14.20 5.08
N GLY A 456 -20.68 13.73 6.22
CA GLY A 456 -19.97 12.45 6.35
C GLY A 456 -18.50 12.50 5.99
N TYR A 457 -17.91 13.67 5.76
CA TYR A 457 -16.48 13.81 5.55
C TYR A 457 -15.71 13.61 6.85
N LEU A 458 -14.60 12.89 6.73
CA LEU A 458 -13.70 12.59 7.84
C LEU A 458 -12.47 13.51 7.80
N THR A 459 -12.14 14.07 8.93
CA THR A 459 -10.85 14.75 9.12
C THR A 459 -10.04 13.97 10.14
N VAL A 460 -8.90 13.42 9.71
CA VAL A 460 -7.98 12.70 10.62
C VAL A 460 -7.33 13.69 11.57
N VAL A 461 -7.50 13.48 12.87
CA VAL A 461 -6.87 14.27 13.93
C VAL A 461 -5.49 13.69 14.27
N GLY A 462 -5.38 12.34 14.33
CA GLY A 462 -4.13 11.66 14.65
C GLY A 462 -4.36 10.17 14.90
N ARG A 463 -3.40 9.53 15.55
CA ARG A 463 -3.52 8.16 16.04
C ARG A 463 -3.57 8.12 17.56
N ALA A 464 -4.45 7.32 18.13
CA ALA A 464 -4.60 7.18 19.57
C ALA A 464 -3.28 6.75 20.25
N LYS A 465 -2.52 5.86 19.63
CA LYS A 465 -1.22 5.39 20.12
C LYS A 465 -0.06 6.37 19.93
N GLU A 466 -0.24 7.40 19.11
CA GLU A 466 0.76 8.42 18.83
C GLU A 466 0.51 9.71 19.60
N GLN A 467 -0.60 9.80 20.35
CA GLN A 467 -0.85 10.94 21.22
C GLN A 467 0.22 11.05 22.29
N ILE A 468 0.75 12.26 22.44
CA ILE A 468 1.73 12.58 23.47
C ILE A 468 0.95 13.03 24.72
N ASN A 469 1.17 12.36 25.85
CA ASN A 469 0.52 12.68 27.12
C ASN A 469 1.44 13.58 27.97
N ARG A 470 1.38 14.89 27.69
CA ARG A 470 2.24 15.87 28.33
C ARG A 470 1.56 16.48 29.57
N GLY A 471 1.94 16.01 30.74
CA GLY A 471 1.40 16.55 32.00
C GLY A 471 -0.11 16.40 32.15
N GLY A 472 -0.71 15.35 31.59
CA GLY A 472 -2.16 15.13 31.56
C GLY A 472 -2.88 15.72 30.34
N GLU A 473 -2.20 16.57 29.54
CA GLU A 473 -2.74 17.12 28.29
C GLU A 473 -2.39 16.23 27.11
N LYS A 474 -3.38 15.97 26.23
CA LYS A 474 -3.20 15.14 25.02
C LYS A 474 -2.79 16.03 23.83
N ILE A 475 -1.62 15.77 23.25
CA ILE A 475 -1.12 16.45 22.06
C ILE A 475 -1.20 15.50 20.86
N ALA A 476 -1.86 15.94 19.80
CA ALA A 476 -1.83 15.24 18.51
C ALA A 476 -0.59 15.67 17.72
N PRO A 477 0.41 14.79 17.48
CA PRO A 477 1.63 15.16 16.75
C PRO A 477 1.35 15.79 15.39
N ALA A 478 0.40 15.22 14.64
CA ALA A 478 0.04 15.69 13.30
C ALA A 478 -0.43 17.14 13.26
N GLU A 479 -1.11 17.63 14.30
CA GLU A 479 -1.54 19.04 14.41
C GLU A 479 -0.32 19.96 14.47
N VAL A 480 0.62 19.65 15.37
CA VAL A 480 1.83 20.45 15.57
C VAL A 480 2.74 20.39 14.33
N GLU A 481 2.88 19.21 13.72
CA GLU A 481 3.61 19.01 12.45
C GLU A 481 3.05 19.89 11.33
N ASN A 482 1.72 19.98 11.19
CA ASN A 482 1.08 20.83 10.18
C ASN A 482 1.39 22.32 10.40
N HIS A 483 1.36 22.76 11.65
CA HIS A 483 1.75 24.14 11.96
C HIS A 483 3.23 24.39 11.65
N LEU A 484 4.13 23.45 11.95
CA LEU A 484 5.56 23.56 11.65
C LEU A 484 5.84 23.62 10.15
N ARG A 485 5.18 22.77 9.35
CA ARG A 485 5.31 22.74 7.86
C ARG A 485 4.84 24.05 7.21
N ALA A 486 3.98 24.81 7.85
CA ALA A 486 3.57 26.13 7.37
C ALA A 486 4.65 27.21 7.52
N HIS A 487 5.75 26.95 8.25
CA HIS A 487 6.86 27.88 8.35
C HIS A 487 7.67 27.89 7.04
N PRO A 488 8.00 29.08 6.46
CA PRO A 488 8.64 29.15 5.14
C PRO A 488 10.02 28.47 5.06
N GLY A 489 10.73 28.31 6.17
CA GLY A 489 12.02 27.63 6.25
C GLY A 489 11.93 26.12 6.54
N VAL A 490 10.74 25.56 6.75
CA VAL A 490 10.55 24.12 7.05
C VAL A 490 10.07 23.39 5.81
N LEU A 491 10.79 22.33 5.44
CA LEU A 491 10.38 21.40 4.38
C LEU A 491 9.44 20.35 4.94
N ASP A 492 9.84 19.70 6.05
CA ASP A 492 9.06 18.66 6.71
C ASP A 492 9.30 18.66 8.22
N ALA A 493 8.36 18.06 8.96
CA ALA A 493 8.42 17.98 10.43
C ALA A 493 7.79 16.70 10.94
N SER A 494 8.36 16.13 12.00
CA SER A 494 7.82 15.02 12.79
C SER A 494 7.85 15.38 14.26
N VAL A 495 6.77 15.11 14.98
CA VAL A 495 6.67 15.36 16.43
C VAL A 495 6.45 14.04 17.16
N VAL A 496 7.24 13.81 18.21
CA VAL A 496 7.22 12.57 18.99
C VAL A 496 7.17 12.85 20.48
N GLY A 497 6.59 11.92 21.23
CA GLY A 497 6.69 11.90 22.69
C GLY A 497 8.01 11.25 23.11
N GLU A 498 8.74 11.89 24.01
CA GLU A 498 9.85 11.29 24.73
C GLU A 498 9.54 11.22 26.22
N PRO A 499 9.94 10.15 26.92
CA PRO A 499 9.73 10.08 28.38
C PRO A 499 10.32 11.29 29.11
N ASP A 500 9.55 11.82 30.04
CA ASP A 500 9.94 12.95 30.90
C ASP A 500 9.53 12.68 32.35
N GLU A 501 10.44 12.90 33.29
CA GLU A 501 10.25 12.58 34.71
C GLU A 501 9.09 13.34 35.36
N TYR A 502 8.82 14.58 34.90
CA TYR A 502 7.80 15.46 35.51
C TYR A 502 6.50 15.51 34.72
N LEU A 503 6.59 15.38 33.39
CA LEU A 503 5.45 15.52 32.49
C LEU A 503 4.89 14.18 32.03
N GLY A 504 5.54 13.05 32.40
CA GLY A 504 5.26 11.74 31.81
C GLY A 504 5.85 11.64 30.41
N GLU A 505 5.44 12.52 29.49
CA GLU A 505 6.04 12.68 28.16
C GLU A 505 6.25 14.17 27.87
N ARG A 506 7.30 14.47 27.09
CA ARG A 506 7.55 15.79 26.49
C ARG A 506 7.46 15.70 24.97
N ALA A 507 7.02 16.78 24.34
CA ALA A 507 6.94 16.85 22.89
C ALA A 507 8.28 17.31 22.30
N VAL A 508 8.81 16.53 21.34
CA VAL A 508 10.04 16.85 20.61
C VAL A 508 9.71 16.96 19.13
N ALA A 509 10.00 18.14 18.55
CA ALA A 509 9.83 18.40 17.14
C ALA A 509 11.14 18.20 16.38
N ARG A 510 11.14 17.34 15.39
CA ARG A 510 12.21 17.10 14.42
C ARG A 510 11.84 17.78 13.11
N VAL A 511 12.66 18.70 12.63
CA VAL A 511 12.38 19.49 11.44
C VAL A 511 13.45 19.32 10.40
N VAL A 512 13.03 19.28 9.12
CA VAL A 512 13.91 19.32 7.95
C VAL A 512 13.78 20.69 7.32
N ALA A 513 14.91 21.35 7.11
CA ALA A 513 14.92 22.67 6.48
C ALA A 513 14.69 22.56 4.96
N ARG A 514 14.12 23.61 4.36
CA ARG A 514 14.03 23.71 2.89
C ARG A 514 15.42 23.82 2.28
N PRO A 515 15.66 23.21 1.11
CA PRO A 515 16.90 23.36 0.38
C PRO A 515 17.22 24.83 0.12
N GLY A 516 18.46 25.25 0.45
CA GLY A 516 18.92 26.64 0.29
C GLY A 516 18.42 27.62 1.34
N ALA A 517 17.59 27.23 2.28
CA ALA A 517 17.15 28.04 3.41
C ALA A 517 18.01 27.79 4.66
N VAL A 518 18.19 28.81 5.47
CA VAL A 518 18.77 28.65 6.80
C VAL A 518 17.75 27.92 7.68
N ALA A 519 18.16 26.84 8.32
CA ALA A 519 17.31 26.07 9.22
C ALA A 519 16.77 26.97 10.34
N PRO A 520 15.45 27.05 10.57
CA PRO A 520 14.89 27.88 11.63
C PRO A 520 15.26 27.30 13.00
N THR A 521 15.72 28.18 13.89
CA THR A 521 16.09 27.77 15.26
C THR A 521 14.86 27.47 16.12
N GLY A 522 15.03 26.67 17.19
CA GLY A 522 13.95 26.35 18.13
C GLY A 522 13.18 27.57 18.68
N PRO A 523 13.86 28.67 19.10
CA PRO A 523 13.19 29.90 19.49
C PRO A 523 12.31 30.52 18.40
N VAL A 524 12.77 30.51 17.16
CA VAL A 524 12.01 31.02 16.00
C VAL A 524 10.75 30.17 15.77
N LEU A 525 10.89 28.85 15.74
CA LEU A 525 9.77 27.92 15.57
C LEU A 525 8.77 28.03 16.73
N ARG A 526 9.25 28.15 17.96
CA ARG A 526 8.40 28.30 19.13
C ARG A 526 7.57 29.61 19.10
N ARG A 527 8.18 30.71 18.66
CA ARG A 527 7.48 31.97 18.43
C ARG A 527 6.44 31.83 17.33
N PHE A 528 6.83 31.28 16.19
CA PHE A 528 5.96 31.05 15.04
C PHE A 528 4.71 30.23 15.42
N LEU A 529 4.89 29.12 16.16
CA LEU A 529 3.78 28.30 16.63
C LEU A 529 2.81 29.07 17.53
N ARG A 530 3.32 29.93 18.44
CA ARG A 530 2.49 30.79 19.29
C ARG A 530 1.73 31.84 18.49
N GLU A 531 2.36 32.45 17.49
CA GLU A 531 1.73 33.41 16.57
C GLU A 531 0.61 32.76 15.75
N ARG A 532 0.70 31.47 15.48
CA ARG A 532 -0.37 30.69 14.83
C ARG A 532 -1.51 30.29 15.77
N GLY A 533 -1.45 30.66 17.04
CA GLY A 533 -2.53 30.50 18.01
C GLY A 533 -2.71 29.07 18.55
N ILE A 534 -1.72 28.18 18.43
CA ILE A 534 -1.83 26.84 19.05
C ILE A 534 -1.73 26.96 20.57
N ALA A 535 -2.40 26.07 21.28
CA ALA A 535 -2.38 26.05 22.75
C ALA A 535 -0.93 25.91 23.27
N ALA A 536 -0.61 26.60 24.38
CA ALA A 536 0.75 26.66 24.89
C ALA A 536 1.34 25.29 25.25
N TYR A 537 0.52 24.36 25.73
CA TYR A 537 0.95 23.00 26.06
C TYR A 537 1.31 22.16 24.84
N LYS A 538 0.81 22.50 23.63
CA LYS A 538 1.10 21.82 22.35
C LYS A 538 2.42 22.29 21.72
N VAL A 539 3.01 23.39 22.20
CA VAL A 539 4.29 23.88 21.68
C VAL A 539 5.40 22.93 22.12
N PRO A 540 6.19 22.37 21.19
CA PRO A 540 7.23 21.41 21.53
C PRO A 540 8.25 21.93 22.55
N ASP A 541 8.64 21.05 23.47
CA ASP A 541 9.63 21.35 24.50
C ASP A 541 11.03 21.47 23.90
N ARG A 542 11.32 20.61 22.90
CA ARG A 542 12.61 20.58 22.20
C ARG A 542 12.41 20.57 20.67
N PHE A 543 13.36 21.18 19.97
CA PHE A 543 13.44 21.20 18.52
C PHE A 543 14.79 20.65 18.07
N GLU A 544 14.77 19.74 17.09
CA GLU A 544 15.94 19.12 16.48
C GLU A 544 15.88 19.37 14.97
N THR A 545 17.01 19.73 14.36
CA THR A 545 17.12 19.85 12.91
C THR A 545 17.78 18.61 12.36
N LEU A 546 17.17 17.99 11.34
CA LEU A 546 17.66 16.80 10.65
C LEU A 546 17.88 17.11 9.17
N GLU A 547 18.73 16.33 8.52
CA GLU A 547 18.90 16.39 7.05
C GLU A 547 17.69 15.77 6.33
N ALA A 548 17.14 14.69 6.88
CA ALA A 548 15.95 14.01 6.39
C ALA A 548 15.20 13.31 7.54
N LEU A 549 13.91 13.12 7.40
CA LEU A 549 13.14 12.22 8.26
C LEU A 549 13.29 10.78 7.76
N ALA A 550 13.45 9.83 8.69
CA ALA A 550 13.39 8.41 8.35
C ALA A 550 11.99 8.06 7.80
N THR A 551 11.96 7.19 6.80
CA THR A 551 10.73 6.71 6.19
C THR A 551 10.66 5.19 6.22
N THR A 552 9.45 4.66 6.38
CA THR A 552 9.18 3.22 6.23
C THR A 552 9.34 2.79 4.77
N ALA A 553 9.37 1.47 4.52
CA ALA A 553 9.42 0.88 3.18
C ALA A 553 8.29 1.34 2.22
N VAL A 554 7.21 1.89 2.77
CA VAL A 554 6.07 2.42 2.01
C VAL A 554 6.07 3.96 1.94
N GLY A 555 7.18 4.62 2.33
CA GLY A 555 7.37 6.06 2.24
C GLY A 555 6.67 6.88 3.34
N LYS A 556 6.15 6.26 4.41
CA LYS A 556 5.61 6.97 5.57
C LYS A 556 6.74 7.39 6.50
N VAL A 557 6.60 8.53 7.19
CA VAL A 557 7.56 8.94 8.22
C VAL A 557 7.64 7.89 9.34
N ASP A 558 8.85 7.40 9.60
CA ASP A 558 9.13 6.50 10.71
C ASP A 558 9.42 7.32 11.98
N ARG A 559 8.44 7.38 12.88
CA ARG A 559 8.57 8.13 14.13
C ARG A 559 9.40 7.38 15.18
N ALA A 560 9.52 6.05 15.05
CA ALA A 560 10.23 5.21 16.03
C ALA A 560 11.75 5.28 15.86
N HIS A 561 12.23 5.39 14.62
CA HIS A 561 13.64 5.41 14.29
C HIS A 561 14.01 6.73 13.60
N PRO A 562 14.49 7.74 14.36
CA PRO A 562 14.93 9.00 13.75
C PRO A 562 16.13 8.74 12.84
N ALA A 563 16.17 9.40 11.68
CA ALA A 563 17.38 9.42 10.86
C ALA A 563 18.56 9.98 11.67
N ALA A 564 19.77 9.51 11.40
CA ALA A 564 20.97 9.97 12.10
C ALA A 564 21.11 11.49 11.98
N ALA A 565 21.44 12.16 13.08
CA ALA A 565 21.85 13.55 13.03
C ALA A 565 23.07 13.70 12.12
N PRO A 566 23.25 14.85 11.39
CA PRO A 566 24.43 15.07 10.61
C PRO A 566 25.66 14.93 11.49
N ALA A 567 26.69 14.23 11.00
CA ALA A 567 27.98 14.19 11.67
C ALA A 567 28.45 15.63 11.88
N ALA A 568 28.79 15.99 13.11
CA ALA A 568 29.37 17.29 13.40
C ALA A 568 30.51 17.54 12.40
N PRO A 569 30.63 18.74 11.80
CA PRO A 569 31.70 19.03 10.86
C PRO A 569 33.04 18.66 11.52
N ALA A 570 33.79 17.78 10.86
CA ALA A 570 35.10 17.37 11.34
C ALA A 570 35.94 18.64 11.53
N ASP A 571 36.42 18.85 12.73
CA ASP A 571 37.29 19.97 13.09
C ASP A 571 38.51 19.95 12.14
N PRO A 572 38.73 20.95 11.29
CA PRO A 572 39.84 20.95 10.35
C PRO A 572 41.21 21.02 11.03
N GLU A 573 41.30 21.30 12.34
CA GLU A 573 42.54 21.39 13.09
C GLU A 573 43.05 20.05 13.65
N ALA A 574 42.30 18.94 13.54
CA ALA A 574 42.73 17.63 14.04
C ALA A 574 43.71 16.90 13.09
N ARG A 575 44.20 17.50 12.01
CA ARG A 575 45.13 16.88 11.05
C ARG A 575 46.56 17.44 11.11
N THR A 576 47.10 17.75 12.29
CA THR A 576 48.56 18.03 12.42
C THR A 576 49.13 17.46 13.70
N GLN A 577 49.32 16.13 13.73
CA GLN A 577 50.39 15.54 14.51
C GLN A 577 51.15 14.52 13.65
N PRO A 578 52.48 14.70 13.46
CA PRO A 578 53.28 13.73 12.71
C PRO A 578 53.51 12.48 13.52
N TRP A 579 53.25 11.35 12.89
CA TRP A 579 53.59 10.01 13.39
C TRP A 579 55.10 9.91 13.56
N SER A 580 55.60 9.58 14.78
CA SER A 580 56.97 9.19 15.07
C SER A 580 57.04 7.72 15.46
N PRO A 581 57.83 6.89 14.79
CA PRO A 581 57.95 5.47 15.12
C PRO A 581 58.88 5.24 16.31
N ARG A 582 58.45 4.38 17.25
CA ARG A 582 59.31 3.59 18.09
C ARG A 582 58.82 2.15 18.16
#